data_cad1b30f8939f980adbebf8982d02bbf
#
_entry.id   cad1b30f8939f980adbebf8982d02bbf
#
_cell.length_a   1.000
_cell.length_b   1.000
_cell.length_c   1.000
_cell.angle_alpha   90.00
_cell.angle_beta   90.00
_cell.angle_gamma   90.00
#
_symmetry.space_group_name_H-M   'P 1'
#
loop_
_entity.id
_entity.type
_entity.pdbx_description
1 polymer ?
#
loop_
_entity_poly.entity_id
_entity_poly.type
_entity_poly.pdbx_seq_one_letter_code
_entity_poly.pdbx_strand_id
1 'polypeptide(L)'
;MAKIKTKRERVKFASDNVAGACPEVLEAIIKANEGDSTPYGNDPLSTELQDKFSEIFEKEVIVFPTASGTAANALALSTMTPSYGNIYCHKMSHINTDECGAPEFYTGGGKLVPLTGIMGKITPEELNQSIGGKGIVHHTQPSSVSITQVCETGEVYQLDEIKKIAEVTHKHNLNLHMDGACLLYTSPSPRDSR
;
A
#
# COMPACT_ATOMS: atom_id res chain seq x y z
N MET A 1 -33.86 18.97 26.54
CA MET A 1 -32.65 18.84 25.71
C MET A 1 -31.46 18.60 26.64
N ALA A 2 -30.97 17.37 26.74
CA ALA A 2 -29.81 17.02 27.54
C ALA A 2 -28.55 17.51 26.84
N LYS A 3 -27.76 18.38 27.47
CA LYS A 3 -26.43 18.78 26.99
C LYS A 3 -25.52 17.56 27.05
N ILE A 4 -25.17 17.00 25.90
CA ILE A 4 -24.11 16.01 25.79
C ILE A 4 -22.80 16.72 26.21
N LYS A 5 -22.28 16.37 27.39
CA LYS A 5 -20.94 16.77 27.82
C LYS A 5 -19.95 16.04 26.93
N THR A 6 -19.36 16.74 25.97
CA THR A 6 -18.21 16.25 25.21
C THR A 6 -17.07 16.05 26.21
N LYS A 7 -16.82 14.79 26.58
CA LYS A 7 -15.61 14.39 27.28
C LYS A 7 -14.47 14.72 26.35
N ARG A 8 -13.55 15.63 26.72
CA ARG A 8 -12.30 15.83 25.98
C ARG A 8 -11.60 14.47 25.94
N GLU A 9 -11.68 13.81 24.80
CA GLU A 9 -10.94 12.56 24.58
C GLU A 9 -9.45 12.91 24.60
N ARG A 10 -8.69 12.18 25.42
CA ARG A 10 -7.23 12.30 25.43
C ARG A 10 -6.74 11.81 24.05
N VAL A 11 -5.97 12.65 23.36
CA VAL A 11 -5.26 12.22 22.16
C VAL A 11 -4.42 11.00 22.53
N LYS A 12 -4.67 9.90 21.85
CA LYS A 12 -3.93 8.65 22.03
C LYS A 12 -2.91 8.54 20.89
N PHE A 13 -1.64 8.50 21.23
CA PHE A 13 -0.57 8.13 20.29
C PHE A 13 -0.52 6.61 20.18
N ALA A 14 -1.56 6.04 19.59
CA ALA A 14 -1.70 4.61 19.33
C ALA A 14 -2.02 4.42 17.84
N SER A 15 -2.17 3.17 17.40
CA SER A 15 -2.61 2.88 16.03
C SER A 15 -3.96 3.55 15.73
N ASP A 16 -4.13 4.03 14.51
CA ASP A 16 -5.41 4.51 13.96
C ASP A 16 -6.51 3.44 14.01
N ASN A 17 -6.12 2.16 13.98
CA ASN A 17 -7.03 1.01 14.14
C ASN A 17 -7.81 0.98 15.47
N VAL A 18 -7.45 1.79 16.47
CA VAL A 18 -8.21 1.90 17.72
C VAL A 18 -9.35 2.93 17.64
N ALA A 19 -9.41 3.72 16.58
CA ALA A 19 -10.46 4.70 16.37
C ALA A 19 -11.72 4.04 15.79
N GLY A 20 -12.89 4.53 16.20
CA GLY A 20 -14.15 4.20 15.54
C GLY A 20 -14.29 4.95 14.21
N ALA A 21 -15.23 4.51 13.38
CA ALA A 21 -15.59 5.22 12.16
C ALA A 21 -16.17 6.61 12.51
N CYS A 22 -15.87 7.62 11.69
CA CYS A 22 -16.46 8.94 11.85
C CYS A 22 -17.96 8.92 11.48
N PRO A 23 -18.76 9.90 11.98
CA PRO A 23 -20.19 9.95 11.72
C PRO A 23 -20.55 9.87 10.24
N GLU A 24 -19.78 10.55 9.38
CA GLU A 24 -20.02 10.60 7.94
C GLU A 24 -19.89 9.22 7.28
N VAL A 25 -18.95 8.40 7.75
CA VAL A 25 -18.79 7.01 7.28
C VAL A 25 -19.98 6.16 7.71
N LEU A 26 -20.43 6.31 8.96
CA LEU A 26 -21.59 5.59 9.46
C LEU A 26 -22.88 5.96 8.73
N GLU A 27 -23.09 7.25 8.45
CA GLU A 27 -24.21 7.74 7.66
C GLU A 27 -24.17 7.19 6.21
N ALA A 28 -22.99 7.15 5.59
CA ALA A 28 -22.81 6.57 4.26
C ALA A 28 -23.15 5.08 4.23
N ILE A 29 -22.76 4.32 5.27
CA ILE A 29 -23.11 2.88 5.40
C ILE A 29 -24.62 2.71 5.53
N ILE A 30 -25.29 3.51 6.38
CA ILE A 30 -26.74 3.45 6.56
C ILE A 30 -27.44 3.72 5.23
N LYS A 31 -27.04 4.77 4.52
CA LYS A 31 -27.58 5.12 3.20
C LYS A 31 -27.36 4.02 2.16
N ALA A 32 -26.16 3.45 2.11
CA ALA A 32 -25.83 2.38 1.18
C ALA A 32 -26.62 1.07 1.44
N ASN A 33 -27.11 0.90 2.66
CA ASN A 33 -27.91 -0.28 3.05
C ASN A 33 -29.41 -0.15 2.70
N GLU A 34 -29.83 0.93 2.05
CA GLU A 34 -31.21 1.15 1.64
C GLU A 34 -31.50 0.49 0.27
N GLY A 35 -32.59 -0.31 0.19
CA GLY A 35 -33.02 -0.94 -1.05
C GLY A 35 -32.18 -2.13 -1.48
N ASP A 36 -32.20 -2.41 -2.78
CA ASP A 36 -31.49 -3.53 -3.40
C ASP A 36 -30.37 -3.02 -4.32
N SER A 37 -29.28 -3.76 -4.39
CA SER A 37 -28.14 -3.47 -5.28
C SER A 37 -27.68 -4.71 -6.02
N THR A 38 -27.16 -4.53 -7.23
CA THR A 38 -26.58 -5.62 -8.02
C THR A 38 -25.32 -6.15 -7.32
N PRO A 39 -25.19 -7.47 -7.13
CA PRO A 39 -24.04 -8.05 -6.43
C PRO A 39 -22.77 -8.08 -7.29
N TYR A 40 -21.66 -8.50 -6.67
CA TYR A 40 -20.36 -8.77 -7.31
C TYR A 40 -19.67 -7.56 -7.94
N GLY A 41 -19.82 -6.39 -7.34
CA GLY A 41 -19.17 -5.17 -7.82
C GLY A 41 -19.80 -4.54 -9.06
N ASN A 42 -21.02 -4.97 -9.42
CA ASN A 42 -21.78 -4.39 -10.53
C ASN A 42 -22.81 -3.35 -10.08
N ASP A 43 -22.65 -2.83 -8.88
CA ASP A 43 -23.50 -1.80 -8.30
C ASP A 43 -22.99 -0.38 -8.61
N PRO A 44 -23.86 0.64 -8.51
CA PRO A 44 -23.46 2.01 -8.79
C PRO A 44 -22.34 2.55 -7.91
N LEU A 45 -22.25 2.13 -6.62
CA LEU A 45 -21.20 2.59 -5.70
C LEU A 45 -19.82 2.05 -6.12
N SER A 46 -19.76 0.81 -6.59
CA SER A 46 -18.53 0.22 -7.12
C SER A 46 -18.04 0.98 -8.36
N THR A 47 -18.96 1.39 -9.24
CA THR A 47 -18.62 2.22 -10.41
C THR A 47 -18.14 3.60 -9.98
N GLU A 48 -18.85 4.27 -9.07
CA GLU A 48 -18.45 5.57 -8.54
C GLU A 48 -17.07 5.52 -7.87
N LEU A 49 -16.75 4.43 -7.17
CA LEU A 49 -15.44 4.21 -6.56
C LEU A 49 -14.33 4.20 -7.62
N GLN A 50 -14.50 3.47 -8.73
CA GLN A 50 -13.54 3.44 -9.83
C GLN A 50 -13.30 4.84 -10.42
N ASP A 51 -14.38 5.56 -10.67
CA ASP A 51 -14.32 6.91 -11.24
C ASP A 51 -13.59 7.89 -10.31
N LYS A 52 -13.92 7.86 -9.01
CA LYS A 52 -13.27 8.70 -8.00
C LYS A 52 -11.77 8.45 -7.88
N PHE A 53 -11.34 7.20 -7.87
CA PHE A 53 -9.91 6.88 -7.82
C PHE A 53 -9.20 7.25 -9.13
N SER A 54 -9.85 7.07 -10.28
CA SER A 54 -9.30 7.50 -11.56
C SER A 54 -9.13 9.03 -11.63
N GLU A 55 -10.07 9.79 -11.05
CA GLU A 55 -9.96 11.25 -10.90
C GLU A 55 -8.79 11.64 -9.98
N ILE A 56 -8.65 10.99 -8.81
CA ILE A 56 -7.57 11.27 -7.84
C ILE A 56 -6.20 11.00 -8.43
N PHE A 57 -6.05 9.89 -9.16
CA PHE A 57 -4.77 9.48 -9.76
C PHE A 57 -4.53 10.10 -11.15
N GLU A 58 -5.46 10.91 -11.67
CA GLU A 58 -5.40 11.50 -13.02
C GLU A 58 -5.11 10.46 -14.12
N LYS A 59 -5.60 9.23 -13.90
CA LYS A 59 -5.34 8.07 -14.74
C LYS A 59 -6.40 7.01 -14.51
N GLU A 60 -6.77 6.28 -15.55
CA GLU A 60 -7.60 5.09 -15.39
C GLU A 60 -6.90 4.07 -14.47
N VAL A 61 -7.58 3.69 -13.39
CA VAL A 61 -7.11 2.71 -12.41
C VAL A 61 -8.19 1.68 -12.13
N ILE A 62 -7.79 0.52 -11.62
CA ILE A 62 -8.70 -0.53 -11.15
C ILE A 62 -8.60 -0.59 -9.62
N VAL A 63 -9.72 -0.50 -8.93
CA VAL A 63 -9.79 -0.50 -7.47
C VAL A 63 -10.32 -1.83 -6.96
N PHE A 64 -9.59 -2.44 -6.04
CA PHE A 64 -9.97 -3.68 -5.36
C PHE A 64 -10.06 -3.42 -3.85
N PRO A 65 -11.25 -3.18 -3.28
CA PRO A 65 -11.43 -3.07 -1.84
C PRO A 65 -11.02 -4.36 -1.13
N THR A 66 -10.21 -4.22 -0.09
CA THR A 66 -9.74 -5.34 0.74
C THR A 66 -10.03 -5.11 2.21
N ALA A 67 -10.05 -6.18 3.00
CA ALA A 67 -10.40 -6.11 4.41
C ALA A 67 -9.28 -5.54 5.32
N SER A 68 -8.02 -5.55 4.85
CA SER A 68 -6.88 -5.06 5.64
C SER A 68 -5.70 -4.67 4.72
N GLY A 69 -4.76 -3.89 5.25
CA GLY A 69 -3.51 -3.53 4.55
C GLY A 69 -2.67 -4.77 4.20
N THR A 70 -2.56 -5.73 5.12
CA THR A 70 -1.87 -7.01 4.85
C THR A 70 -2.50 -7.74 3.67
N ALA A 71 -3.84 -7.78 3.57
CA ALA A 71 -4.51 -8.38 2.41
C ALA A 71 -4.21 -7.60 1.12
N ALA A 72 -4.18 -6.27 1.18
CA ALA A 72 -3.83 -5.43 0.04
C ALA A 72 -2.41 -5.71 -0.46
N ASN A 73 -1.42 -5.69 0.45
CA ASN A 73 -0.03 -5.96 0.14
C ASN A 73 0.18 -7.37 -0.43
N ALA A 74 -0.37 -8.38 0.24
CA ALA A 74 -0.24 -9.78 -0.17
C ALA A 74 -0.86 -10.02 -1.56
N LEU A 75 -2.06 -9.50 -1.82
CA LEU A 75 -2.72 -9.62 -3.11
C LEU A 75 -1.97 -8.86 -4.22
N ALA A 76 -1.57 -7.62 -3.97
CA ALA A 76 -0.81 -6.84 -4.94
C ALA A 76 0.50 -7.54 -5.31
N LEU A 77 1.27 -7.99 -4.32
CA LEU A 77 2.54 -8.68 -4.54
C LEU A 77 2.36 -10.03 -5.25
N SER A 78 1.26 -10.75 -4.97
CA SER A 78 0.97 -12.01 -5.65
C SER A 78 0.69 -11.86 -7.15
N THR A 79 0.16 -10.72 -7.58
CA THR A 79 -0.05 -10.44 -9.00
C THR A 79 1.23 -10.07 -9.73
N MET A 80 2.27 -9.64 -9.01
CA MET A 80 3.53 -9.12 -9.54
C MET A 80 4.70 -10.07 -9.42
N THR A 81 4.56 -11.13 -8.60
CA THR A 81 5.69 -11.97 -8.20
C THR A 81 5.33 -13.45 -8.31
N PRO A 82 5.98 -14.21 -9.21
CA PRO A 82 5.78 -15.65 -9.25
C PRO A 82 6.39 -16.33 -8.03
N SER A 83 6.04 -17.60 -7.78
CA SER A 83 6.48 -18.36 -6.61
C SER A 83 8.01 -18.53 -6.45
N TYR A 84 8.74 -18.32 -7.52
CA TYR A 84 10.21 -18.32 -7.56
C TYR A 84 10.80 -16.91 -7.70
N GLY A 85 9.99 -15.87 -7.46
CA GLY A 85 10.37 -14.47 -7.61
C GLY A 85 10.99 -13.86 -6.36
N ASN A 86 11.73 -12.77 -6.55
CA ASN A 86 12.25 -11.91 -5.49
C ASN A 86 11.41 -10.64 -5.39
N ILE A 87 11.15 -10.22 -4.16
CA ILE A 87 10.55 -8.94 -3.80
C ILE A 87 11.61 -8.15 -3.02
N TYR A 88 12.17 -7.12 -3.61
CA TYR A 88 13.12 -6.23 -2.93
C TYR A 88 12.37 -5.21 -2.09
N CYS A 89 12.68 -5.11 -0.81
CA CYS A 89 12.05 -4.19 0.12
C CYS A 89 13.05 -3.70 1.17
N HIS A 90 12.72 -2.67 1.93
CA HIS A 90 13.54 -2.28 3.07
C HIS A 90 13.39 -3.32 4.21
N LYS A 91 14.47 -3.59 4.94
CA LYS A 91 14.47 -4.57 6.05
C LYS A 91 13.45 -4.27 7.16
N MET A 92 13.05 -3.01 7.32
CA MET A 92 12.04 -2.58 8.29
C MET A 92 10.66 -2.41 7.67
N SER A 93 10.46 -2.71 6.38
CA SER A 93 9.15 -2.59 5.75
C SER A 93 8.12 -3.50 6.43
N HIS A 94 6.88 -3.05 6.50
CA HIS A 94 5.77 -3.77 7.12
C HIS A 94 5.62 -5.19 6.56
N ILE A 95 5.74 -5.37 5.25
CA ILE A 95 5.69 -6.68 4.59
C ILE A 95 6.77 -7.66 5.07
N ASN A 96 7.91 -7.15 5.57
CA ASN A 96 9.00 -7.98 6.07
C ASN A 96 8.90 -8.27 7.56
N THR A 97 8.31 -7.37 8.37
CA THR A 97 8.36 -7.42 9.83
C THR A 97 7.03 -7.75 10.48
N ASP A 98 5.90 -7.30 9.92
CA ASP A 98 4.64 -7.25 10.63
C ASP A 98 3.44 -7.89 9.87
N GLU A 99 3.71 -8.73 8.86
CA GLU A 99 2.66 -9.42 8.09
C GLU A 99 2.70 -10.95 8.17
N CYS A 100 3.46 -11.49 9.15
CA CYS A 100 3.46 -12.92 9.48
C CYS A 100 3.69 -13.85 8.28
N GLY A 101 4.53 -13.43 7.28
CA GLY A 101 4.80 -14.22 6.08
C GLY A 101 3.64 -14.25 5.07
N ALA A 102 2.68 -13.33 5.14
CA ALA A 102 1.59 -13.27 4.18
C ALA A 102 2.06 -13.04 2.73
N PRO A 103 3.02 -12.14 2.45
CA PRO A 103 3.55 -11.99 1.10
C PRO A 103 4.11 -13.28 0.52
N GLU A 104 4.92 -14.01 1.28
CA GLU A 104 5.52 -15.28 0.87
C GLU A 104 4.45 -16.35 0.64
N PHE A 105 3.46 -16.43 1.52
CA PHE A 105 2.38 -17.40 1.43
C PHE A 105 1.52 -17.16 0.17
N TYR A 106 1.07 -15.94 -0.05
CA TYR A 106 0.16 -15.62 -1.15
C TYR A 106 0.85 -15.54 -2.52
N THR A 107 2.14 -15.29 -2.57
CA THR A 107 2.94 -15.45 -3.80
C THR A 107 3.26 -16.92 -4.10
N GLY A 108 2.94 -17.84 -3.19
CA GLY A 108 3.27 -19.27 -3.32
C GLY A 108 4.76 -19.57 -3.13
N GLY A 109 5.50 -18.73 -2.41
CA GLY A 109 6.92 -18.91 -2.10
C GLY A 109 7.85 -17.81 -2.61
N GLY A 110 7.31 -16.69 -3.09
CA GLY A 110 8.12 -15.52 -3.45
C GLY A 110 8.99 -15.08 -2.26
N LYS A 111 10.24 -14.74 -2.53
CA LYS A 111 11.23 -14.46 -1.49
C LYS A 111 11.38 -12.97 -1.26
N LEU A 112 11.16 -12.50 -0.04
CA LEU A 112 11.57 -11.16 0.36
C LEU A 112 13.09 -11.04 0.38
N VAL A 113 13.62 -9.98 -0.21
CA VAL A 113 15.03 -9.61 -0.22
C VAL A 113 15.18 -8.26 0.50
N PRO A 114 15.38 -8.30 1.82
CA PRO A 114 15.45 -7.08 2.62
C PRO A 114 16.75 -6.33 2.36
N LEU A 115 16.64 -5.06 2.00
CA LEU A 115 17.73 -4.12 1.80
C LEU A 115 17.93 -3.27 3.07
N THR A 116 19.15 -2.81 3.28
CA THR A 116 19.49 -2.02 4.47
C THR A 116 18.99 -0.60 4.37
N GLY A 117 19.14 0.02 3.22
CA GLY A 117 18.70 1.36 2.94
C GLY A 117 19.24 2.44 3.89
N ILE A 118 18.57 3.57 3.90
CA ILE A 118 18.87 4.70 4.80
C ILE A 118 17.55 5.14 5.44
N MET A 119 17.48 5.14 6.77
CA MET A 119 16.33 5.63 7.53
C MET A 119 14.97 5.07 7.03
N GLY A 120 14.91 3.77 6.81
CA GLY A 120 13.66 3.12 6.37
C GLY A 120 13.42 3.13 4.86
N LYS A 121 14.21 3.85 4.08
CA LYS A 121 14.09 3.95 2.63
C LYS A 121 15.15 3.12 1.92
N ILE A 122 14.78 2.40 0.87
CA ILE A 122 15.74 1.81 -0.07
C ILE A 122 16.33 2.91 -0.95
N THR A 123 17.59 2.75 -1.36
CA THR A 123 18.22 3.68 -2.30
C THR A 123 18.28 3.09 -3.70
N PRO A 124 18.22 3.92 -4.76
CA PRO A 124 18.36 3.44 -6.14
C PRO A 124 19.67 2.70 -6.38
N GLU A 125 20.75 3.13 -5.76
CA GLU A 125 22.09 2.55 -5.88
C GLU A 125 22.15 1.13 -5.27
N GLU A 126 21.67 0.98 -4.02
CA GLU A 126 21.61 -0.33 -3.35
C GLU A 126 20.67 -1.28 -4.08
N LEU A 127 19.49 -0.80 -4.50
CA LEU A 127 18.56 -1.59 -5.29
C LEU A 127 19.22 -2.10 -6.57
N ASN A 128 19.85 -1.23 -7.37
CA ASN A 128 20.50 -1.62 -8.61
C ASN A 128 21.64 -2.62 -8.42
N GLN A 129 22.38 -2.52 -7.30
CA GLN A 129 23.46 -3.47 -6.95
C GLN A 129 22.92 -4.82 -6.48
N SER A 130 21.76 -4.83 -5.85
CA SER A 130 21.15 -6.03 -5.27
C SER A 130 20.40 -6.88 -6.30
N ILE A 131 19.97 -6.28 -7.42
CA ILE A 131 19.28 -7.00 -8.48
C ILE A 131 20.28 -7.87 -9.25
N GLY A 132 20.14 -9.18 -9.10
CA GLY A 132 21.03 -10.14 -9.73
C GLY A 132 20.38 -11.52 -9.89
N GLY A 133 21.14 -12.48 -10.48
CA GLY A 133 20.68 -13.85 -10.61
C GLY A 133 19.68 -14.13 -11.72
N LYS A 134 19.34 -13.13 -12.56
CA LYS A 134 18.41 -13.30 -13.66
C LYS A 134 18.89 -14.40 -14.64
N GLY A 135 18.03 -15.37 -14.89
CA GLY A 135 18.32 -16.51 -15.78
C GLY A 135 19.20 -17.61 -15.17
N ILE A 136 19.68 -17.45 -13.94
CA ILE A 136 20.41 -18.52 -13.23
C ILE A 136 19.39 -19.48 -12.62
N VAL A 137 19.44 -20.75 -13.01
CA VAL A 137 18.41 -21.77 -12.73
C VAL A 137 18.19 -22.01 -11.22
N HIS A 138 19.24 -21.89 -10.41
CA HIS A 138 19.13 -22.13 -8.95
C HIS A 138 18.95 -20.84 -8.14
N HIS A 139 18.75 -19.69 -8.80
CA HIS A 139 18.46 -18.43 -8.12
C HIS A 139 16.99 -18.09 -8.25
N THR A 140 16.42 -17.53 -7.20
CA THR A 140 15.13 -16.85 -7.31
C THR A 140 15.27 -15.66 -8.26
N GLN A 141 14.20 -15.38 -9.02
CA GLN A 141 14.27 -14.42 -10.11
C GLN A 141 13.81 -13.04 -9.66
N PRO A 142 14.56 -11.96 -9.98
CA PRO A 142 14.09 -10.59 -9.73
C PRO A 142 12.70 -10.36 -10.34
N SER A 143 11.73 -9.89 -9.53
CA SER A 143 10.34 -9.76 -9.97
C SER A 143 9.70 -8.44 -9.59
N SER A 144 9.83 -8.02 -8.34
CA SER A 144 9.20 -6.79 -7.88
C SER A 144 10.02 -6.04 -6.84
N VAL A 145 9.72 -4.77 -6.69
CA VAL A 145 10.25 -3.85 -5.68
C VAL A 145 9.08 -3.32 -4.89
N SER A 146 9.20 -3.26 -3.57
CA SER A 146 8.18 -2.70 -2.68
C SER A 146 8.78 -1.55 -1.87
N ILE A 147 8.13 -0.40 -1.91
CA ILE A 147 8.43 0.76 -1.06
C ILE A 147 7.22 1.08 -0.18
N THR A 148 7.44 1.76 0.94
CA THR A 148 6.39 2.14 1.89
C THR A 148 6.34 3.66 2.03
N GLN A 149 5.18 4.25 1.91
CA GLN A 149 4.95 5.69 2.07
C GLN A 149 3.85 5.92 3.12
N VAL A 150 4.17 6.39 4.28
CA VAL A 150 5.45 6.75 4.92
C VAL A 150 6.16 5.49 5.44
N CYS A 151 7.51 5.52 5.49
CA CYS A 151 8.29 4.41 6.06
C CYS A 151 8.05 4.23 7.56
N GLU A 152 8.34 3.04 8.08
CA GLU A 152 8.21 2.70 9.50
C GLU A 152 9.00 3.62 10.45
N THR A 153 10.02 4.29 9.94
CA THR A 153 10.82 5.29 10.66
C THR A 153 10.20 6.69 10.66
N GLY A 154 9.09 6.89 9.95
CA GLY A 154 8.46 8.20 9.73
C GLY A 154 9.05 9.00 8.56
N GLU A 155 10.03 8.47 7.85
CA GLU A 155 10.61 9.12 6.68
C GLU A 155 9.68 9.05 5.47
N VAL A 156 9.72 10.09 4.65
CA VAL A 156 8.92 10.24 3.43
C VAL A 156 9.83 10.18 2.22
N TYR A 157 9.52 9.32 1.26
CA TYR A 157 10.16 9.38 -0.05
C TYR A 157 9.74 10.66 -0.78
N GLN A 158 10.71 11.45 -1.21
CA GLN A 158 10.44 12.58 -2.09
C GLN A 158 10.11 12.08 -3.51
N LEU A 159 9.41 12.88 -4.30
CA LEU A 159 8.98 12.47 -5.64
C LEU A 159 10.15 12.09 -6.56
N ASP A 160 11.28 12.77 -6.45
CA ASP A 160 12.49 12.45 -7.21
C ASP A 160 13.16 11.14 -6.76
N GLU A 161 13.07 10.79 -5.46
CA GLU A 161 13.53 9.49 -4.94
C GLU A 161 12.68 8.35 -5.50
N ILE A 162 11.35 8.49 -5.46
CA ILE A 162 10.41 7.51 -6.03
C ILE A 162 10.68 7.33 -7.53
N LYS A 163 10.87 8.45 -8.25
CA LYS A 163 11.17 8.41 -9.69
C LYS A 163 12.44 7.63 -9.99
N LYS A 164 13.53 7.88 -9.26
CA LYS A 164 14.80 7.15 -9.43
C LYS A 164 14.65 5.65 -9.12
N ILE A 165 13.90 5.28 -8.09
CA ILE A 165 13.59 3.88 -7.78
C ILE A 165 12.79 3.26 -8.92
N ALA A 166 11.76 3.95 -9.41
CA ALA A 166 10.97 3.49 -10.55
C ALA A 166 11.83 3.30 -11.81
N GLU A 167 12.75 4.21 -12.10
CA GLU A 167 13.68 4.11 -13.23
C GLU A 167 14.56 2.85 -13.11
N VAL A 168 15.13 2.56 -11.93
CA VAL A 168 15.90 1.35 -11.70
C VAL A 168 15.02 0.10 -11.85
N THR A 169 13.84 0.12 -11.25
CA THR A 169 12.88 -0.99 -11.30
C THR A 169 12.52 -1.34 -12.75
N HIS A 170 12.14 -0.34 -13.54
CA HIS A 170 11.75 -0.51 -14.95
C HIS A 170 12.93 -0.91 -15.83
N LYS A 171 14.14 -0.36 -15.59
CA LYS A 171 15.36 -0.75 -16.31
C LYS A 171 15.62 -2.26 -16.21
N HIS A 172 15.29 -2.87 -15.09
CA HIS A 172 15.43 -4.31 -14.86
C HIS A 172 14.18 -5.12 -15.25
N ASN A 173 13.14 -4.48 -15.79
CA ASN A 173 11.83 -5.07 -16.10
C ASN A 173 11.17 -5.71 -14.85
N LEU A 174 11.21 -5.01 -13.73
CA LEU A 174 10.52 -5.39 -12.50
C LEU A 174 9.26 -4.56 -12.31
N ASN A 175 8.35 -5.07 -11.48
CA ASN A 175 7.16 -4.35 -11.04
C ASN A 175 7.47 -3.50 -9.80
N LEU A 176 6.82 -2.34 -9.69
CA LEU A 176 6.92 -1.48 -8.51
C LEU A 176 5.60 -1.52 -7.73
N HIS A 177 5.70 -1.90 -6.48
CA HIS A 177 4.63 -1.85 -5.48
C HIS A 177 4.89 -0.70 -4.50
N MET A 178 3.83 -0.01 -4.10
CA MET A 178 3.89 0.96 -3.02
C MET A 178 2.84 0.60 -1.97
N ASP A 179 3.30 0.30 -0.76
CA ASP A 179 2.44 0.30 0.42
C ASP A 179 2.13 1.76 0.78
N GLY A 180 0.92 2.16 0.53
CA GLY A 180 0.43 3.52 0.75
C GLY A 180 -0.50 3.64 1.95
N ALA A 181 -0.40 2.76 2.95
CA ALA A 181 -1.28 2.77 4.12
C ALA A 181 -1.34 4.14 4.82
N CYS A 182 -0.22 4.88 4.83
CA CYS A 182 -0.11 6.22 5.40
C CYS A 182 0.04 7.34 4.35
N LEU A 183 -0.15 7.05 3.08
CA LEU A 183 0.06 8.00 1.98
C LEU A 183 -0.80 9.27 2.13
N LEU A 184 -2.05 9.11 2.51
CA LEU A 184 -2.98 10.22 2.68
C LEU A 184 -2.63 11.14 3.87
N TYR A 185 -1.84 10.67 4.82
CA TYR A 185 -1.37 11.48 5.95
C TYR A 185 -0.15 12.35 5.61
N THR A 186 0.56 12.00 4.55
CA THR A 186 1.83 12.62 4.18
C THR A 186 1.79 13.35 2.85
N SER A 187 0.75 13.14 2.06
CA SER A 187 0.54 13.83 0.78
C SER A 187 -0.36 15.04 0.96
N PRO A 188 -0.01 16.20 0.38
CA PRO A 188 -0.90 17.36 0.40
C PRO A 188 -2.22 16.98 -0.29
N SER A 189 -3.31 17.13 0.45
CA SER A 189 -4.65 16.97 -0.10
C SER A 189 -5.18 18.33 -0.62
N PRO A 190 -5.99 18.35 -1.66
CA PRO A 190 -6.71 19.58 -2.05
C PRO A 190 -7.56 20.17 -0.92
N ARG A 191 -7.86 19.41 0.12
CA ARG A 191 -8.56 19.87 1.34
C ARG A 191 -7.66 20.63 2.30
N ASP A 192 -6.34 20.41 2.26
CA ASP A 192 -5.36 21.03 3.15
C ASP A 192 -4.96 22.43 2.68
N SER A 193 -5.41 22.83 1.50
CA SER A 193 -5.16 24.16 0.88
C SER A 193 -6.28 25.18 1.12
N ARG A 194 -7.18 24.94 2.09
CA ARG A 194 -8.27 25.87 2.43
C ARG A 194 -8.14 26.44 3.83
#